data_86c366fc6a8943b4e398b8ba6815deb5
#
_entry.id   86c366fc6a8943b4e398b8ba6815deb5
#
_cell.length_a   1.000
_cell.length_b   1.000
_cell.length_c   1.000
_cell.angle_alpha   90.00
_cell.angle_beta   90.00
_cell.angle_gamma   90.00
#
_symmetry.space_group_name_H-M   'P 1'
#
loop_
_entity.id
_entity.type
_entity.pdbx_description
1 polymer ?
#
loop_
_entity_poly.entity_id
_entity_poly.type
_entity_poly.pdbx_seq_one_letter_code
_entity_poly.pdbx_strand_id
1 'polypeptide(L)'
;MIIASSEKVPLEKCPALVLNADFRPLSYYPLSLWCWQDAIKSVFLNRVSIVSSYERKVRSPSFEMSLPSVIALKSFVKPSTHPNFTRFNVFLRDKFACQYCGDKNDLTFDHLLPKSKGGLTDWENVVTACSTCNVKKGGKLYNNCDLKLKKLPFIPTVDDLHKNGRHFPPNFLHDSWMDYLYWDIELEP
;
A
#
# COMPACT_ATOMS: atom_id res chain seq x y z
N MET A 1 -26.87 27.88 6.48
CA MET A 1 -27.50 26.55 6.31
C MET A 1 -27.17 26.11 4.88
N ILE A 2 -26.04 25.46 4.69
CA ILE A 2 -25.59 24.97 3.36
C ILE A 2 -25.99 23.51 3.32
N ILE A 3 -27.01 23.19 2.54
CA ILE A 3 -27.42 21.83 2.25
C ILE A 3 -26.39 21.29 1.26
N ALA A 4 -25.45 20.46 1.75
CA ALA A 4 -24.57 19.70 0.89
C ALA A 4 -25.43 18.68 0.11
N SER A 5 -25.58 18.92 -1.19
CA SER A 5 -26.14 17.92 -2.12
C SER A 5 -25.30 16.66 -2.03
N SER A 6 -25.92 15.54 -1.66
CA SER A 6 -25.27 14.22 -1.69
C SER A 6 -24.98 13.83 -3.14
N GLU A 7 -23.88 14.29 -3.69
CA GLU A 7 -23.36 13.73 -4.94
C GLU A 7 -23.10 12.23 -4.68
N LYS A 8 -23.84 11.39 -5.39
CA LYS A 8 -23.69 9.93 -5.28
C LYS A 8 -22.31 9.56 -5.79
N VAL A 9 -21.36 9.31 -4.85
CA VAL A 9 -20.03 8.84 -5.17
C VAL A 9 -20.12 7.67 -6.17
N PRO A 10 -19.41 7.67 -7.31
CA PRO A 10 -19.45 6.57 -8.27
C PRO A 10 -19.14 5.22 -7.62
N LEU A 11 -19.75 4.13 -8.11
CA LEU A 11 -19.55 2.78 -7.54
C LEU A 11 -18.07 2.36 -7.56
N GLU A 12 -17.33 2.78 -8.58
CA GLU A 12 -15.90 2.51 -8.73
C GLU A 12 -15.05 3.13 -7.60
N LYS A 13 -15.58 4.14 -6.93
CA LYS A 13 -14.96 4.81 -5.78
C LYS A 13 -15.41 4.26 -4.42
N CYS A 14 -16.06 3.10 -4.41
CA CYS A 14 -16.54 2.42 -3.20
C CYS A 14 -15.85 1.04 -3.06
N PRO A 15 -14.53 0.95 -2.89
CA PRO A 15 -13.86 -0.31 -2.64
C PRO A 15 -14.16 -0.81 -1.22
N ALA A 16 -14.07 -2.12 -1.01
CA ALA A 16 -14.19 -2.72 0.31
C ALA A 16 -12.80 -2.97 0.92
N LEU A 17 -12.61 -2.54 2.16
CA LEU A 17 -11.44 -2.93 2.95
C LEU A 17 -11.52 -4.41 3.29
N VAL A 18 -10.45 -5.16 3.01
CA VAL A 18 -10.37 -6.59 3.28
C VAL A 18 -9.58 -6.83 4.55
N LEU A 19 -10.26 -7.42 5.52
CA LEU A 19 -9.65 -7.88 6.77
C LEU A 19 -9.36 -9.38 6.68
N ASN A 20 -8.33 -9.81 7.37
CA ASN A 20 -8.09 -11.21 7.65
C ASN A 20 -9.12 -11.73 8.68
N ALA A 21 -9.12 -13.03 8.98
CA ALA A 21 -10.03 -13.63 9.97
C ALA A 21 -9.78 -13.15 11.42
N ASP A 22 -8.66 -12.49 11.70
CA ASP A 22 -8.35 -11.84 12.96
C ASP A 22 -8.76 -10.34 12.99
N PHE A 23 -9.53 -9.90 12.02
CA PHE A 23 -9.98 -8.52 11.83
C PHE A 23 -8.87 -7.47 11.61
N ARG A 24 -7.66 -7.90 11.31
CA ARG A 24 -6.59 -7.01 10.87
C ARG A 24 -6.62 -6.86 9.35
N PRO A 25 -6.28 -5.69 8.79
CA PRO A 25 -6.13 -5.55 7.35
C PRO A 25 -5.21 -6.64 6.79
N LEU A 26 -5.63 -7.26 5.68
CA LEU A 26 -4.85 -8.29 5.02
C LEU A 26 -3.49 -7.76 4.53
N SER A 27 -3.45 -6.48 4.16
CA SER A 27 -2.24 -5.71 3.91
C SER A 27 -2.51 -4.24 4.27
N TYR A 28 -1.53 -3.59 4.89
CA TYR A 28 -1.58 -2.15 5.17
C TYR A 28 -0.98 -1.32 4.02
N TYR A 29 0.02 -1.85 3.33
CA TYR A 29 0.75 -1.11 2.31
C TYR A 29 1.14 -2.01 1.15
N PRO A 30 0.51 -1.85 -0.03
CA PRO A 30 -0.71 -1.08 -0.24
C PRO A 30 -1.88 -1.65 0.57
N LEU A 31 -2.83 -0.79 0.93
CA LEU A 31 -4.02 -1.22 1.65
C LEU A 31 -4.79 -2.26 0.84
N SER A 32 -5.23 -3.33 1.50
CA SER A 32 -5.97 -4.42 0.85
C SER A 32 -7.41 -3.98 0.54
N LEU A 33 -7.60 -3.45 -0.64
CA LEU A 33 -8.90 -3.00 -1.13
C LEU A 33 -9.36 -3.89 -2.29
N TRP A 34 -10.59 -4.39 -2.20
CA TRP A 34 -11.24 -5.07 -3.32
C TRP A 34 -12.25 -4.15 -3.97
N CYS A 35 -12.41 -4.28 -5.28
CA CYS A 35 -13.51 -3.60 -5.95
C CYS A 35 -14.85 -4.13 -5.44
N TRP A 36 -15.90 -3.33 -5.54
CA TRP A 36 -17.21 -3.69 -5.00
C TRP A 36 -17.78 -4.98 -5.60
N GLN A 37 -17.51 -5.27 -6.89
CA GLN A 37 -17.94 -6.49 -7.56
C GLN A 37 -17.30 -7.73 -6.93
N ASP A 38 -16.01 -7.71 -6.70
CA ASP A 38 -15.28 -8.82 -6.08
C ASP A 38 -15.70 -9.03 -4.62
N ALA A 39 -15.95 -7.95 -3.89
CA ALA A 39 -16.46 -8.00 -2.53
C ALA A 39 -17.84 -8.71 -2.51
N ILE A 40 -18.80 -8.27 -3.33
CA ILE A 40 -20.13 -8.88 -3.42
C ILE A 40 -20.02 -10.36 -3.84
N LYS A 41 -19.26 -10.66 -4.89
CA LYS A 41 -19.04 -12.05 -5.34
C LYS A 41 -18.53 -12.94 -4.21
N SER A 42 -17.61 -12.43 -3.40
CA SER A 42 -17.03 -13.19 -2.28
C SER A 42 -18.02 -13.40 -1.13
N VAL A 43 -18.95 -12.46 -0.91
CA VAL A 43 -20.08 -12.62 0.02
C VAL A 43 -20.98 -13.76 -0.44
N PHE A 44 -21.40 -13.76 -1.73
CA PHE A 44 -22.24 -14.84 -2.29
C PHE A 44 -21.57 -16.20 -2.26
N LEU A 45 -20.26 -16.25 -2.47
CA LEU A 45 -19.47 -17.48 -2.37
C LEU A 45 -19.19 -17.90 -0.92
N ASN A 46 -19.73 -17.19 0.06
CA ASN A 46 -19.56 -17.47 1.49
C ASN A 46 -18.08 -17.49 1.96
N ARG A 47 -17.20 -16.76 1.26
CA ARG A 47 -15.77 -16.67 1.55
C ARG A 47 -15.43 -15.58 2.57
N VAL A 48 -16.28 -14.57 2.66
CA VAL A 48 -16.12 -13.41 3.54
C VAL A 48 -17.40 -13.14 4.33
N SER A 49 -17.26 -12.44 5.46
CA SER A 49 -18.36 -11.85 6.23
C SER A 49 -18.36 -10.34 6.02
N ILE A 50 -19.53 -9.73 5.94
CA ILE A 50 -19.68 -8.27 5.91
C ILE A 50 -19.52 -7.78 7.34
N VAL A 51 -18.60 -6.82 7.54
CA VAL A 51 -18.34 -6.20 8.85
C VAL A 51 -18.98 -4.81 8.89
N SER A 52 -18.84 -4.04 7.81
CA SER A 52 -19.48 -2.73 7.65
C SER A 52 -19.94 -2.52 6.20
N SER A 53 -20.90 -1.63 6.00
CA SER A 53 -21.45 -1.32 4.70
C SER A 53 -21.55 0.19 4.48
N TYR A 54 -21.42 0.59 3.22
CA TYR A 54 -21.80 1.95 2.80
C TYR A 54 -23.30 2.16 2.92
N GLU A 55 -23.77 3.38 3.03
CA GLU A 55 -25.20 3.75 2.94
C GLU A 55 -25.77 3.56 1.54
N ARG A 56 -25.03 2.95 0.66
CA ARG A 56 -25.36 2.72 -0.74
C ARG A 56 -25.76 1.28 -1.00
N LYS A 57 -26.78 1.08 -1.84
CA LYS A 57 -27.28 -0.22 -2.23
C LYS A 57 -27.00 -0.51 -3.70
N VAL A 58 -26.79 -1.78 -3.99
CA VAL A 58 -26.78 -2.34 -5.34
C VAL A 58 -27.97 -3.24 -5.53
N ARG A 59 -28.52 -3.24 -6.75
CA ARG A 59 -29.73 -3.99 -7.11
C ARG A 59 -29.47 -4.83 -8.34
N SER A 60 -30.09 -6.00 -8.35
CA SER A 60 -30.33 -6.83 -9.52
C SER A 60 -31.84 -7.14 -9.61
N PRO A 61 -32.33 -7.74 -10.67
CA PRO A 61 -33.78 -8.02 -10.81
C PRO A 61 -34.39 -8.80 -9.65
N SER A 62 -33.62 -9.63 -8.96
CA SER A 62 -34.07 -10.53 -7.86
C SER A 62 -33.39 -10.25 -6.51
N PHE A 63 -32.57 -9.22 -6.42
CA PHE A 63 -31.74 -9.04 -5.22
C PHE A 63 -31.35 -7.58 -5.01
N GLU A 64 -31.36 -7.16 -3.72
CA GLU A 64 -30.87 -5.86 -3.27
C GLU A 64 -29.99 -6.07 -2.03
N MET A 65 -28.84 -5.42 -1.97
CA MET A 65 -27.98 -5.42 -0.78
C MET A 65 -27.26 -4.09 -0.61
N SER A 66 -26.91 -3.77 0.64
CA SER A 66 -25.99 -2.67 0.94
C SER A 66 -24.59 -3.02 0.48
N LEU A 67 -23.90 -2.04 -0.10
CA LEU A 67 -22.54 -2.21 -0.62
C LEU A 67 -21.57 -2.40 0.54
N PRO A 68 -20.81 -3.52 0.63
CA PRO A 68 -19.85 -3.73 1.71
C PRO A 68 -18.73 -2.66 1.66
N SER A 69 -18.43 -2.03 2.79
CA SER A 69 -17.28 -1.13 2.96
C SER A 69 -16.11 -1.82 3.67
N VAL A 70 -16.42 -2.80 4.53
CA VAL A 70 -15.44 -3.64 5.22
C VAL A 70 -15.91 -5.09 5.17
N ILE A 71 -15.03 -5.98 4.77
CA ILE A 71 -15.26 -7.44 4.75
C ILE A 71 -14.13 -8.17 5.46
N ALA A 72 -14.44 -9.25 6.15
CA ALA A 72 -13.45 -10.11 6.80
C ALA A 72 -13.42 -11.49 6.15
N LEU A 73 -12.23 -12.02 5.89
CA LEU A 73 -12.05 -13.39 5.43
C LEU A 73 -12.57 -14.38 6.50
N LYS A 74 -13.24 -15.44 6.09
CA LYS A 74 -13.66 -16.51 7.00
C LYS A 74 -12.54 -17.48 7.37
N SER A 75 -11.52 -17.56 6.54
CA SER A 75 -10.33 -18.38 6.77
C SER A 75 -9.12 -17.50 6.99
N PHE A 76 -8.33 -17.80 8.02
CA PHE A 76 -7.13 -17.05 8.31
C PHE A 76 -6.05 -17.26 7.23
N VAL A 77 -5.55 -16.16 6.68
CA VAL A 77 -4.42 -16.15 5.77
C VAL A 77 -3.18 -15.74 6.55
N LYS A 78 -2.18 -16.62 6.60
CA LYS A 78 -0.92 -16.30 7.28
C LYS A 78 -0.22 -15.16 6.53
N PRO A 79 0.05 -14.01 7.19
CA PRO A 79 0.81 -12.93 6.57
C PRO A 79 2.19 -13.41 6.14
N SER A 80 2.66 -12.91 5.00
CA SER A 80 4.04 -13.16 4.58
C SER A 80 5.01 -12.51 5.56
N THR A 81 6.04 -13.24 5.96
CA THR A 81 7.13 -12.70 6.78
C THR A 81 8.11 -11.86 5.97
N HIS A 82 8.13 -12.07 4.65
CA HIS A 82 9.03 -11.37 3.74
C HIS A 82 8.21 -10.56 2.74
N PRO A 83 8.44 -9.24 2.64
CA PRO A 83 7.76 -8.42 1.66
C PRO A 83 8.27 -8.74 0.25
N ASN A 84 7.34 -8.75 -0.71
CA ASN A 84 7.70 -8.91 -2.11
C ASN A 84 8.55 -7.72 -2.59
N PHE A 85 9.54 -8.01 -3.44
CA PHE A 85 10.31 -6.97 -4.11
C PHE A 85 9.44 -6.30 -5.17
N THR A 86 8.86 -5.16 -4.83
CA THR A 86 8.02 -4.34 -5.73
C THR A 86 8.49 -2.90 -5.72
N ARG A 87 8.14 -2.15 -6.78
CA ARG A 87 8.46 -0.72 -6.86
C ARG A 87 7.94 0.05 -5.65
N PHE A 88 6.70 -0.23 -5.27
CA PHE A 88 6.07 0.40 -4.12
C PHE A 88 6.84 0.10 -2.82
N ASN A 89 7.18 -1.15 -2.57
CA ASN A 89 7.86 -1.57 -1.34
C ASN A 89 9.30 -1.03 -1.24
N VAL A 90 10.01 -0.88 -2.38
CA VAL A 90 11.33 -0.22 -2.40
C VAL A 90 11.19 1.26 -2.05
N PHE A 91 10.22 1.96 -2.66
CA PHE A 91 9.95 3.37 -2.32
C PHE A 91 9.53 3.53 -0.87
N LEU A 92 8.69 2.62 -0.36
CA LEU A 92 8.25 2.62 1.03
C LEU A 92 9.41 2.37 2.01
N ARG A 93 10.32 1.41 1.71
CA ARG A 93 11.55 1.18 2.47
C ARG A 93 12.38 2.47 2.58
N ASP A 94 12.51 3.18 1.49
CA ASP A 94 13.31 4.40 1.34
C ASP A 94 12.52 5.68 1.68
N LYS A 95 11.32 5.54 2.28
CA LYS A 95 10.43 6.63 2.73
C LYS A 95 10.07 7.61 1.61
N PHE A 96 9.86 7.08 0.40
CA PHE A 96 9.57 7.88 -0.79
C PHE A 96 10.53 9.06 -0.98
N ALA A 97 11.83 8.83 -0.76
CA ALA A 97 12.86 9.86 -0.90
C ALA A 97 14.10 9.31 -1.61
N CYS A 98 14.70 10.14 -2.43
CA CYS A 98 15.97 9.85 -3.08
C CYS A 98 17.04 9.55 -2.03
N GLN A 99 17.69 8.40 -2.13
CA GLN A 99 18.71 7.98 -1.15
C GLN A 99 20.04 8.72 -1.30
N TYR A 100 20.20 9.54 -2.34
CA TYR A 100 21.35 10.42 -2.54
C TYR A 100 21.10 11.82 -1.98
N CYS A 101 20.10 12.55 -2.51
CA CYS A 101 19.87 13.95 -2.15
C CYS A 101 18.67 14.16 -1.18
N GLY A 102 17.74 13.22 -1.10
CA GLY A 102 16.54 13.31 -0.28
C GLY A 102 15.32 13.91 -0.97
N ASP A 103 15.43 14.26 -2.25
CA ASP A 103 14.29 14.74 -3.03
C ASP A 103 13.19 13.67 -3.10
N LYS A 104 11.94 14.13 -3.11
CA LYS A 104 10.74 13.28 -3.16
C LYS A 104 10.05 13.28 -4.51
N ASN A 105 10.56 14.08 -5.46
CA ASN A 105 9.98 14.21 -6.79
C ASN A 105 10.68 13.29 -7.80
N ASP A 106 9.97 12.92 -8.85
CA ASP A 106 10.46 12.14 -10.00
C ASP A 106 11.31 10.91 -9.60
N LEU A 107 10.76 10.12 -8.66
CA LEU A 107 11.46 8.97 -8.10
C LEU A 107 11.51 7.81 -9.09
N THR A 108 12.69 7.25 -9.22
CA THR A 108 13.06 6.10 -10.06
C THR A 108 13.83 5.06 -9.27
N PHE A 109 14.15 3.93 -9.90
CA PHE A 109 15.10 2.94 -9.38
C PHE A 109 16.51 3.20 -9.88
N ASP A 110 17.47 3.09 -9.00
CA ASP A 110 18.88 3.04 -9.35
C ASP A 110 19.52 1.75 -8.82
N HIS A 111 20.33 1.12 -9.66
CA HIS A 111 21.12 -0.06 -9.31
C HIS A 111 22.51 0.36 -8.88
N LEU A 112 22.93 0.06 -7.64
CA LEU A 112 24.26 0.40 -7.13
C LEU A 112 25.35 -0.26 -7.98
N LEU A 113 25.21 -1.56 -8.24
CA LEU A 113 25.91 -2.27 -9.30
C LEU A 113 25.03 -2.28 -10.55
N PRO A 114 25.41 -1.58 -11.62
CA PRO A 114 24.62 -1.49 -12.84
C PRO A 114 24.31 -2.86 -13.46
N LYS A 115 23.13 -3.02 -14.05
CA LYS A 115 22.73 -4.26 -14.77
C LYS A 115 23.76 -4.64 -15.86
N SER A 116 24.30 -3.64 -16.59
CA SER A 116 25.32 -3.84 -17.61
C SER A 116 26.63 -4.41 -17.07
N LYS A 117 26.81 -4.41 -15.74
CA LYS A 117 27.97 -4.97 -15.04
C LYS A 117 27.60 -6.17 -14.17
N GLY A 118 26.46 -6.81 -14.43
CA GLY A 118 26.01 -8.01 -13.72
C GLY A 118 25.20 -7.73 -12.45
N GLY A 119 24.77 -6.49 -12.21
CA GLY A 119 23.94 -6.16 -11.05
C GLY A 119 22.55 -6.78 -11.12
N LEU A 120 22.11 -7.40 -10.02
CA LEU A 120 20.79 -7.97 -9.85
C LEU A 120 19.77 -6.90 -9.50
N THR A 121 18.50 -7.18 -9.79
CA THR A 121 17.37 -6.33 -9.38
C THR A 121 16.77 -6.92 -8.10
N ASP A 122 17.36 -6.59 -6.97
CA ASP A 122 17.00 -7.10 -5.65
C ASP A 122 17.07 -6.01 -4.57
N TRP A 123 16.74 -6.41 -3.33
CA TRP A 123 16.68 -5.52 -2.19
C TRP A 123 18.03 -4.88 -1.83
N GLU A 124 19.15 -5.55 -2.06
CA GLU A 124 20.47 -5.12 -1.63
C GLU A 124 21.19 -4.31 -2.70
N ASN A 125 20.70 -4.34 -3.93
CA ASN A 125 21.31 -3.61 -5.04
C ASN A 125 20.48 -2.43 -5.57
N VAL A 126 19.19 -2.33 -5.21
CA VAL A 126 18.30 -1.28 -5.74
C VAL A 126 17.96 -0.27 -4.66
N VAL A 127 18.06 1.02 -5.00
CA VAL A 127 17.65 2.15 -4.14
C VAL A 127 16.72 3.09 -4.87
N THR A 128 15.95 3.85 -4.10
CA THR A 128 15.17 4.96 -4.62
C THR A 128 16.09 6.14 -4.97
N ALA A 129 15.99 6.65 -6.18
CA ALA A 129 16.72 7.83 -6.63
C ALA A 129 15.81 8.77 -7.41
N CYS A 130 15.99 10.09 -7.30
CA CYS A 130 15.35 11.00 -8.22
C CYS A 130 16.01 10.88 -9.61
N SER A 131 15.29 11.26 -10.67
CA SER A 131 15.79 11.20 -12.05
C SER A 131 17.13 11.92 -12.22
N THR A 132 17.29 13.08 -11.61
CA THR A 132 18.52 13.88 -11.65
C THR A 132 19.73 13.12 -11.08
N CYS A 133 19.61 12.54 -9.89
CA CYS A 133 20.69 11.75 -9.27
C CYS A 133 20.97 10.47 -10.05
N ASN A 134 19.94 9.80 -10.55
CA ASN A 134 20.08 8.59 -11.35
C ASN A 134 20.83 8.85 -12.65
N VAL A 135 20.49 9.92 -13.37
CA VAL A 135 21.21 10.34 -14.57
C VAL A 135 22.66 10.76 -14.26
N LYS A 136 22.88 11.51 -13.16
CA LYS A 136 24.22 11.91 -12.71
C LYS A 136 25.11 10.70 -12.40
N LYS A 137 24.57 9.65 -11.77
CA LYS A 137 25.31 8.40 -11.52
C LYS A 137 25.56 7.64 -12.81
N GLY A 138 24.57 7.55 -13.69
CA GLY A 138 24.62 6.81 -14.95
C GLY A 138 25.01 5.35 -14.73
N GLY A 139 25.74 4.77 -15.70
CA GLY A 139 26.24 3.37 -15.63
C GLY A 139 27.48 3.19 -14.76
N LYS A 140 27.81 4.12 -13.86
CA LYS A 140 28.97 4.00 -12.96
C LYS A 140 28.63 3.12 -11.76
N LEU A 141 29.63 2.42 -11.24
CA LEU A 141 29.53 1.78 -9.93
C LEU A 141 29.30 2.84 -8.85
N TYR A 142 28.50 2.51 -7.83
CA TYR A 142 28.27 3.44 -6.72
C TYR A 142 29.57 3.98 -6.11
N ASN A 143 30.58 3.11 -5.87
CA ASN A 143 31.85 3.50 -5.29
C ASN A 143 32.71 4.41 -6.18
N ASN A 144 32.34 4.54 -7.47
CA ASN A 144 33.07 5.33 -8.47
C ASN A 144 32.28 6.59 -8.89
N CYS A 145 31.33 7.01 -8.08
CA CYS A 145 30.58 8.25 -8.31
C CYS A 145 30.66 9.17 -7.09
N ASP A 146 30.52 10.48 -7.31
CA ASP A 146 30.56 11.51 -6.26
C ASP A 146 29.25 11.57 -5.41
N LEU A 147 28.36 10.61 -5.58
CA LEU A 147 27.11 10.54 -4.84
C LEU A 147 27.29 9.68 -3.58
N LYS A 148 26.81 10.18 -2.45
CA LYS A 148 26.83 9.45 -1.18
C LYS A 148 25.42 8.97 -0.85
N LEU A 149 25.27 7.69 -0.50
CA LEU A 149 24.03 7.15 0.00
C LEU A 149 23.77 7.61 1.43
N LYS A 150 22.53 7.97 1.73
CA LYS A 150 22.07 8.24 3.10
C LYS A 150 22.04 6.95 3.92
N LYS A 151 21.60 5.85 3.30
CA LYS A 151 21.54 4.52 3.89
C LYS A 151 21.83 3.47 2.81
N LEU A 152 22.58 2.44 3.15
CA LEU A 152 22.76 1.28 2.28
C LEU A 152 21.45 0.53 2.14
N PRO A 153 21.15 -0.02 0.96
CA PRO A 153 19.96 -0.84 0.78
C PRO A 153 20.03 -2.11 1.63
N PHE A 154 18.88 -2.57 2.07
CA PHE A 154 18.73 -3.74 2.93
C PHE A 154 17.41 -4.46 2.61
N ILE A 155 17.28 -5.70 3.02
CA ILE A 155 16.05 -6.47 2.93
C ILE A 155 15.15 -6.03 4.10
N PRO A 156 14.03 -5.34 3.85
CA PRO A 156 13.14 -4.89 4.91
C PRO A 156 12.32 -6.06 5.46
N THR A 157 11.94 -5.98 6.72
CA THR A 157 10.85 -6.79 7.27
C THR A 157 9.50 -6.17 6.93
N VAL A 158 8.42 -6.94 7.11
CA VAL A 158 7.05 -6.42 6.97
C VAL A 158 6.82 -5.29 7.98
N ASP A 159 7.33 -5.42 9.20
CA ASP A 159 7.22 -4.39 10.25
C ASP A 159 7.95 -3.09 9.89
N ASP A 160 9.12 -3.18 9.24
CA ASP A 160 9.82 -1.98 8.75
C ASP A 160 8.98 -1.22 7.73
N LEU A 161 8.34 -1.95 6.81
CA LEU A 161 7.46 -1.34 5.81
C LEU A 161 6.20 -0.76 6.46
N HIS A 162 5.59 -1.44 7.43
CA HIS A 162 4.44 -0.93 8.18
C HIS A 162 4.78 0.35 8.94
N LYS A 163 5.89 0.37 9.68
CA LYS A 163 6.36 1.57 10.39
C LYS A 163 6.58 2.75 9.45
N ASN A 164 7.22 2.51 8.31
CA ASN A 164 7.41 3.56 7.31
C ASN A 164 6.07 4.01 6.71
N GLY A 165 5.18 3.07 6.43
CA GLY A 165 3.89 3.33 5.80
C GLY A 165 2.96 4.23 6.62
N ARG A 166 3.03 4.18 7.94
CA ARG A 166 2.25 5.07 8.82
C ARG A 166 2.50 6.56 8.55
N HIS A 167 3.66 6.93 8.02
CA HIS A 167 3.98 8.31 7.63
C HIS A 167 3.42 8.70 6.25
N PHE A 168 2.84 7.74 5.51
CA PHE A 168 2.32 7.93 4.15
C PHE A 168 0.91 7.31 4.04
N PRO A 169 -0.08 7.85 4.78
CA PRO A 169 -1.45 7.34 4.71
C PRO A 169 -1.99 7.43 3.28
N PRO A 170 -2.88 6.53 2.87
CA PRO A 170 -3.57 6.63 1.59
C PRO A 170 -4.29 7.98 1.45
N ASN A 171 -4.36 8.51 0.23
CA ASN A 171 -5.04 9.79 -0.05
C ASN A 171 -6.55 9.76 0.22
N PHE A 172 -7.13 8.57 0.34
CA PHE A 172 -8.54 8.37 0.65
C PHE A 172 -8.70 7.24 1.67
N LEU A 173 -9.28 7.57 2.81
CA LEU A 173 -9.71 6.63 3.83
C LEU A 173 -11.20 6.87 4.07
N HIS A 174 -11.99 5.80 4.02
CA HIS A 174 -13.41 5.88 4.40
C HIS A 174 -13.54 5.77 5.92
N ASP A 175 -14.47 6.53 6.52
CA ASP A 175 -14.64 6.57 7.99
C ASP A 175 -14.82 5.18 8.61
N SER A 176 -15.57 4.30 7.94
CA SER A 176 -15.78 2.91 8.41
C SER A 176 -14.52 2.05 8.45
N TRP A 177 -13.38 2.51 7.91
CA TRP A 177 -12.10 1.80 7.93
C TRP A 177 -11.20 2.21 9.09
N MET A 178 -11.46 3.36 9.70
CA MET A 178 -10.57 3.98 10.68
C MET A 178 -10.31 3.06 11.88
N ASP A 179 -11.35 2.41 12.41
CA ASP A 179 -11.25 1.51 13.55
C ASP A 179 -10.35 0.28 13.29
N TYR A 180 -10.13 -0.08 12.02
CA TYR A 180 -9.32 -1.22 11.62
C TYR A 180 -7.89 -0.86 11.21
N LEU A 181 -7.61 0.42 10.98
CA LEU A 181 -6.30 0.89 10.51
C LEU A 181 -5.40 1.38 11.64
N TYR A 182 -5.99 1.83 12.74
CA TYR A 182 -5.26 2.49 13.85
C TYR A 182 -5.41 1.78 15.19
N TRP A 183 -5.90 0.54 15.22
CA TRP A 183 -6.15 -0.22 16.44
C TRP A 183 -4.90 -0.51 17.29
N ASP A 184 -3.70 -0.47 16.70
CA ASP A 184 -2.42 -0.72 17.35
C ASP A 184 -1.66 0.57 17.74
N ILE A 185 -2.30 1.74 17.63
CA ILE A 185 -1.76 2.99 18.14
C ILE A 185 -2.00 3.01 19.65
N GLU A 186 -0.91 3.15 20.43
CA GLU A 186 -1.02 3.39 21.87
C GLU A 186 -1.86 4.66 22.09
N LEU A 187 -2.90 4.53 22.90
CA LEU A 187 -3.69 5.67 23.33
C LEU A 187 -2.80 6.51 24.25
N GLU A 188 -2.64 7.78 23.94
CA GLU A 188 -1.97 8.71 24.85
C GLU A 188 -2.74 8.75 26.18
N PRO A 189 -2.01 8.70 27.33
CA PRO A 189 -2.64 8.71 28.64
C PRO A 189 -3.36 10.01 28.96
#